data_db5a2178b461fbe33ef1266edf7c7ff7
#
_entry.id   db5a2178b461fbe33ef1266edf7c7ff7
#
_cell.length_a   1.000
_cell.length_b   1.000
_cell.length_c   1.000
_cell.angle_alpha   90.00
_cell.angle_beta   90.00
_cell.angle_gamma   90.00
#
_symmetry.space_group_name_H-M   'P 1'
#
loop_
_entity.id
_entity.type
_entity.pdbx_description
1 polymer ?
#
loop_
_entity_poly.entity_id
_entity_poly.type
_entity_poly.pdbx_seq_one_letter_code
_entity_poly.pdbx_strand_id
1 'polypeptide(L)'
;MKIEKCPFCGNININLMMPNASGRMVPETRQLNMSRYHLIVTTEDIFDTRYITMITNRSLVKTSISAEAYEKYASLSPEAIAEMIKFPAIICQESKEYYGKTDEEQQAIYGLIRKITKINKNVHIYFHPLCYIPQLKLYENAVDFGIDVSCAISDLNHTAWTIRDVNLLEACQDTGIQILVPST
;
A
#
# COMPACT_ATOMS: atom_id res chain seq x y z
N MET A 1 -7.70 23.90 20.44
CA MET A 1 -8.84 23.02 20.12
C MET A 1 -8.35 21.59 20.34
N LYS A 2 -8.74 20.91 21.42
CA LYS A 2 -8.36 19.52 21.65
C LYS A 2 -9.06 18.66 20.61
N ILE A 3 -8.33 18.07 19.71
CA ILE A 3 -8.85 17.01 18.85
C ILE A 3 -9.01 15.81 19.77
N GLU A 4 -10.24 15.51 20.15
CA GLU A 4 -10.58 14.25 20.79
C GLU A 4 -10.19 13.15 19.80
N LYS A 5 -9.45 12.14 20.30
CA LYS A 5 -9.04 10.98 19.50
C LYS A 5 -10.25 10.47 18.73
N CYS A 6 -10.14 10.53 17.42
CA CYS A 6 -11.15 9.99 16.52
C CYS A 6 -11.41 8.52 16.92
N PRO A 7 -12.65 8.13 17.25
CA PRO A 7 -12.94 6.74 17.63
C PRO A 7 -12.84 5.75 16.46
N PHE A 8 -12.37 6.18 15.30
CA PHE A 8 -12.23 5.39 14.07
C PHE A 8 -10.84 4.81 13.88
N CYS A 9 -10.18 4.37 14.95
CA CYS A 9 -9.02 3.49 14.81
C CYS A 9 -9.49 2.14 14.26
N GLY A 10 -9.58 1.98 12.94
CA GLY A 10 -9.83 0.66 12.42
C GLY A 10 -10.55 0.63 11.07
N ASN A 11 -11.80 0.26 11.08
CA ASN A 11 -12.51 -0.09 9.85
C ASN A 11 -13.35 1.08 9.32
N ILE A 12 -13.19 1.41 8.05
CA ILE A 12 -14.06 2.33 7.33
C ILE A 12 -14.78 1.57 6.22
N ASN A 13 -16.05 1.91 5.98
CA ASN A 13 -16.78 1.41 4.83
C ASN A 13 -16.66 2.41 3.69
N ILE A 14 -16.32 1.93 2.51
CA ILE A 14 -16.26 2.74 1.29
C ILE A 14 -17.17 2.17 0.23
N ASN A 15 -17.81 3.05 -0.52
CA ASN A 15 -18.61 2.68 -1.69
C ASN A 15 -17.85 3.05 -2.95
N LEU A 16 -17.58 2.08 -3.79
CA LEU A 16 -16.80 2.22 -5.00
C LEU A 16 -17.60 1.72 -6.20
N MET A 17 -17.37 2.31 -7.35
CA MET A 17 -17.76 1.72 -8.63
C MET A 17 -16.63 0.84 -9.14
N MET A 18 -16.84 -0.46 -9.18
CA MET A 18 -15.82 -1.43 -9.51
C MET A 18 -16.22 -2.25 -10.74
N PRO A 19 -15.28 -2.58 -11.64
CA PRO A 19 -15.59 -3.46 -12.77
C PRO A 19 -15.81 -4.89 -12.26
N ASN A 20 -16.92 -5.48 -12.63
CA ASN A 20 -17.19 -6.90 -12.42
C ASN A 20 -16.43 -7.77 -13.46
N ALA A 21 -16.64 -9.09 -13.43
CA ALA A 21 -15.97 -10.03 -14.35
C ALA A 21 -16.25 -9.75 -15.85
N SER A 22 -17.37 -9.07 -16.17
CA SER A 22 -17.71 -8.66 -17.53
C SER A 22 -17.23 -7.26 -17.89
N GLY A 23 -16.48 -6.59 -16.99
CA GLY A 23 -15.99 -5.22 -17.18
C GLY A 23 -17.03 -4.12 -16.92
N ARG A 24 -18.26 -4.47 -16.54
CA ARG A 24 -19.28 -3.49 -16.19
C ARG A 24 -19.03 -2.92 -14.80
N MET A 25 -19.11 -1.59 -14.67
CA MET A 25 -19.00 -0.91 -13.38
C MET A 25 -20.25 -1.19 -12.53
N VAL A 26 -20.02 -1.75 -11.35
CA VAL A 26 -21.05 -2.03 -10.36
C VAL A 26 -20.68 -1.44 -9.01
N PRO A 27 -21.65 -1.00 -8.20
CA PRO A 27 -21.37 -0.52 -6.85
C PRO A 27 -20.87 -1.68 -5.98
N GLU A 28 -19.79 -1.46 -5.27
CA GLU A 28 -19.21 -2.40 -4.28
C GLU A 28 -18.97 -1.64 -2.97
N THR A 29 -19.57 -2.11 -1.89
CA THR A 29 -19.25 -1.62 -0.55
C THR A 29 -18.11 -2.45 0.01
N ARG A 30 -17.04 -1.80 0.41
CA ARG A 30 -15.85 -2.45 0.94
C ARG A 30 -15.48 -1.90 2.30
N GLN A 31 -15.21 -2.80 3.24
CA GLN A 31 -14.63 -2.44 4.53
C GLN A 31 -13.10 -2.38 4.39
N LEU A 32 -12.51 -1.23 4.72
CA LEU A 32 -11.07 -1.05 4.82
C LEU A 32 -10.65 -1.00 6.28
N ASN A 33 -9.50 -1.59 6.54
CA ASN A 33 -8.78 -1.44 7.80
C ASN A 33 -7.59 -0.51 7.58
N MET A 34 -7.66 0.69 8.12
CA MET A 34 -6.66 1.74 7.95
C MET A 34 -5.49 1.64 8.93
N SER A 35 -5.53 0.69 9.90
CA SER A 35 -4.45 0.54 10.90
C SER A 35 -3.13 0.04 10.32
N ARG A 36 -3.18 -0.47 9.09
CA ARG A 36 -2.04 -0.98 8.33
C ARG A 36 -2.20 -0.63 6.86
N TYR A 37 -1.10 -0.63 6.12
CA TYR A 37 -1.15 -0.49 4.68
C TYR A 37 -0.07 -1.31 3.98
N HIS A 38 -0.27 -1.63 2.71
CA HIS A 38 0.74 -2.22 1.86
C HIS A 38 1.65 -1.15 1.28
N LEU A 39 2.95 -1.26 1.53
CA LEU A 39 3.96 -0.55 0.76
C LEU A 39 4.52 -1.51 -0.29
N ILE A 40 4.31 -1.20 -1.55
CA ILE A 40 4.79 -1.98 -2.70
C ILE A 40 5.71 -1.09 -3.51
N VAL A 41 6.96 -1.51 -3.66
CA VAL A 41 7.94 -0.83 -4.50
C VAL A 41 8.31 -1.77 -5.64
N THR A 42 8.32 -1.29 -6.88
CA THR A 42 8.55 -2.12 -8.06
C THR A 42 9.24 -1.34 -9.18
N THR A 43 9.89 -2.07 -10.08
CA THR A 43 10.40 -1.54 -11.36
C THR A 43 9.40 -1.62 -12.49
N GLU A 44 8.26 -2.32 -12.28
CA GLU A 44 7.21 -2.43 -13.31
C GLU A 44 6.51 -1.09 -13.53
N ASP A 45 5.97 -0.89 -14.72
CA ASP A 45 5.10 0.25 -14.99
C ASP A 45 3.76 0.05 -14.26
N ILE A 46 3.53 0.87 -13.23
CA ILE A 46 2.35 0.80 -12.38
C ILE A 46 1.16 1.60 -12.93
N PHE A 47 1.38 2.44 -13.94
CA PHE A 47 0.33 3.34 -14.45
C PHE A 47 -0.52 2.65 -15.52
N ASP A 48 0.08 1.82 -16.35
CA ASP A 48 -0.60 1.11 -17.43
C ASP A 48 -1.11 -0.27 -17.02
N THR A 49 -0.61 -0.82 -15.91
CA THR A 49 -1.02 -2.14 -15.40
C THR A 49 -2.00 -2.05 -14.23
N ARG A 50 -2.65 -3.16 -13.91
CA ARG A 50 -3.51 -3.31 -12.74
C ARG A 50 -3.08 -4.50 -11.88
N TYR A 51 -1.90 -5.01 -12.12
CA TYR A 51 -1.27 -6.05 -11.32
C TYR A 51 0.24 -5.88 -11.31
N ILE A 52 0.86 -6.39 -10.26
CA ILE A 52 2.31 -6.43 -10.06
C ILE A 52 2.67 -7.89 -9.81
N THR A 53 3.77 -8.33 -10.42
CA THR A 53 4.34 -9.64 -10.16
C THR A 53 5.57 -9.51 -9.29
N MET A 54 5.56 -10.13 -8.12
CA MET A 54 6.67 -10.11 -7.19
C MET A 54 7.14 -11.51 -6.86
N ILE A 55 8.45 -11.72 -6.79
CA ILE A 55 9.00 -12.99 -6.35
C ILE A 55 8.84 -13.15 -4.83
N THR A 56 8.62 -14.38 -4.36
CA THR A 56 8.30 -14.64 -2.95
C THR A 56 9.37 -14.17 -1.96
N ASN A 57 10.65 -14.16 -2.36
CA ASN A 57 11.73 -13.67 -1.49
C ASN A 57 11.80 -12.13 -1.37
N ARG A 58 10.94 -11.41 -2.09
CA ARG A 58 10.73 -9.95 -1.99
C ARG A 58 9.37 -9.60 -1.40
N SER A 59 8.60 -10.62 -1.00
CA SER A 59 7.23 -10.46 -0.50
C SER A 59 7.17 -10.77 0.99
N LEU A 60 6.80 -9.79 1.81
CA LEU A 60 6.61 -9.91 3.27
C LEU A 60 7.80 -10.55 3.98
N VAL A 61 9.01 -10.10 3.65
CA VAL A 61 10.25 -10.66 4.20
C VAL A 61 10.37 -10.33 5.69
N LYS A 62 10.81 -11.29 6.51
CA LYS A 62 10.89 -11.17 7.97
C LYS A 62 11.65 -9.93 8.47
N THR A 63 12.68 -9.50 7.74
CA THR A 63 13.48 -8.32 8.10
C THR A 63 12.84 -6.99 7.69
N SER A 64 11.74 -7.02 6.92
CA SER A 64 11.13 -5.83 6.32
C SER A 64 9.74 -5.54 6.86
N ILE A 65 9.20 -6.39 7.74
CA ILE A 65 7.89 -6.22 8.38
C ILE A 65 7.98 -6.56 9.87
N SER A 66 6.99 -6.14 10.66
CA SER A 66 6.95 -6.50 12.08
C SER A 66 6.84 -8.02 12.28
N ALA A 67 7.33 -8.52 13.44
CA ALA A 67 7.25 -9.95 13.76
C ALA A 67 5.80 -10.45 13.74
N GLU A 68 4.86 -9.67 14.28
CA GLU A 68 3.43 -9.98 14.26
C GLU A 68 2.90 -10.12 12.83
N ALA A 69 3.19 -9.13 11.97
CA ALA A 69 2.76 -9.16 10.57
C ALA A 69 3.38 -10.34 9.81
N TYR A 70 4.65 -10.66 10.10
CA TYR A 70 5.31 -11.83 9.50
C TYR A 70 4.61 -13.14 9.87
N GLU A 71 4.40 -13.39 11.16
CA GLU A 71 3.75 -14.62 11.65
C GLU A 71 2.34 -14.77 11.05
N LYS A 72 1.63 -13.66 10.91
CA LYS A 72 0.24 -13.68 10.46
C LYS A 72 0.10 -13.77 8.93
N TYR A 73 0.95 -13.08 8.16
CA TYR A 73 0.70 -12.86 6.73
C TYR A 73 1.70 -13.52 5.79
N ALA A 74 2.92 -13.83 6.22
CA ALA A 74 3.97 -14.32 5.33
C ALA A 74 3.65 -15.66 4.64
N SER A 75 2.79 -16.48 5.25
CA SER A 75 2.34 -17.76 4.66
C SER A 75 1.47 -17.56 3.41
N LEU A 76 0.81 -16.39 3.29
CA LEU A 76 -0.19 -16.11 2.26
C LEU A 76 -1.33 -17.14 2.26
N SER A 77 -1.75 -17.58 3.46
CA SER A 77 -2.93 -18.45 3.58
C SER A 77 -4.19 -17.73 3.11
N PRO A 78 -5.24 -18.46 2.73
CA PRO A 78 -6.52 -17.83 2.33
C PRO A 78 -7.06 -16.83 3.36
N GLU A 79 -6.94 -17.14 4.65
CA GLU A 79 -7.37 -16.30 5.76
C GLU A 79 -6.50 -15.02 5.86
N ALA A 80 -5.18 -15.16 5.75
CA ALA A 80 -4.25 -14.04 5.72
C ALA A 80 -4.55 -13.11 4.52
N ILE A 81 -4.76 -13.67 3.34
CA ILE A 81 -5.12 -12.91 2.13
C ILE A 81 -6.46 -12.19 2.33
N ALA A 82 -7.48 -12.85 2.87
CA ALA A 82 -8.79 -12.26 3.11
C ALA A 82 -8.76 -11.06 4.07
N GLU A 83 -7.80 -11.04 4.99
CA GLU A 83 -7.56 -9.89 5.86
C GLU A 83 -6.73 -8.81 5.16
N MET A 84 -5.61 -9.19 4.53
CA MET A 84 -4.70 -8.26 3.85
C MET A 84 -5.39 -7.44 2.76
N ILE A 85 -6.30 -8.00 2.00
CA ILE A 85 -7.03 -7.25 0.97
C ILE A 85 -7.90 -6.12 1.53
N LYS A 86 -8.11 -6.06 2.85
CA LYS A 86 -8.80 -4.95 3.52
C LYS A 86 -7.87 -3.76 3.82
N PHE A 87 -6.56 -3.93 3.71
CA PHE A 87 -5.63 -2.83 3.88
C PHE A 87 -5.52 -2.01 2.60
N PRO A 88 -5.44 -0.67 2.69
CA PRO A 88 -5.08 0.16 1.55
C PRO A 88 -3.64 -0.10 1.12
N ALA A 89 -3.26 0.42 -0.05
CA ALA A 89 -1.92 0.27 -0.58
C ALA A 89 -1.36 1.60 -1.07
N ILE A 90 -0.06 1.79 -0.85
CA ILE A 90 0.78 2.75 -1.57
C ILE A 90 1.71 1.92 -2.46
N ILE A 91 1.70 2.22 -3.75
CA ILE A 91 2.48 1.54 -4.78
C ILE A 91 3.42 2.57 -5.40
N CYS A 92 4.72 2.33 -5.28
CA CYS A 92 5.79 3.20 -5.72
C CYS A 92 6.60 2.54 -6.85
N GLN A 93 7.18 3.35 -7.71
CA GLN A 93 8.31 2.91 -8.52
C GLN A 93 9.61 3.05 -7.73
N GLU A 94 10.60 2.20 -8.04
CA GLU A 94 11.92 2.29 -7.41
C GLU A 94 12.53 3.69 -7.60
N SER A 95 13.02 4.24 -6.51
CA SER A 95 13.81 5.47 -6.53
C SER A 95 15.22 5.17 -7.00
N LYS A 96 15.73 5.97 -7.93
CA LYS A 96 17.06 5.79 -8.52
C LYS A 96 18.17 6.41 -7.68
N GLU A 97 17.84 7.44 -6.90
CA GLU A 97 18.79 8.12 -6.04
C GLU A 97 18.92 7.44 -4.68
N TYR A 98 20.10 7.58 -4.07
CA TYR A 98 20.35 7.07 -2.72
C TYR A 98 19.34 7.62 -1.70
N TYR A 99 19.16 6.88 -0.62
CA TYR A 99 18.20 7.17 0.46
C TYR A 99 16.73 7.16 0.03
N GLY A 100 16.44 6.78 -1.20
CA GLY A 100 15.06 6.75 -1.71
C GLY A 100 14.53 8.08 -2.22
N LYS A 101 15.40 9.09 -2.38
CA LYS A 101 15.01 10.38 -2.94
C LYS A 101 14.48 10.21 -4.37
N THR A 102 13.49 10.99 -4.72
CA THR A 102 12.82 10.94 -6.02
C THR A 102 12.73 12.30 -6.65
N ASP A 103 12.51 12.33 -7.97
CA ASP A 103 12.17 13.56 -8.68
C ASP A 103 10.78 14.06 -8.27
N GLU A 104 10.55 15.36 -8.44
CA GLU A 104 9.26 15.99 -8.12
C GLU A 104 8.10 15.45 -8.96
N GLU A 105 8.39 14.98 -10.17
CA GLU A 105 7.40 14.45 -11.12
C GLU A 105 7.01 13.00 -10.83
N GLN A 106 7.82 12.26 -10.07
CA GLN A 106 7.56 10.85 -9.79
C GLN A 106 6.32 10.69 -8.90
N GLN A 107 5.37 9.88 -9.38
CA GLN A 107 4.12 9.62 -8.69
C GLN A 107 4.10 8.22 -8.10
N ALA A 108 3.46 8.09 -6.95
CA ALA A 108 3.01 6.82 -6.38
C ALA A 108 1.50 6.69 -6.56
N ILE A 109 0.99 5.48 -6.46
CA ILE A 109 -0.44 5.19 -6.50
C ILE A 109 -0.93 4.89 -5.08
N TYR A 110 -1.94 5.62 -4.62
CA TYR A 110 -2.81 5.17 -3.56
C TYR A 110 -3.94 4.33 -4.15
N GLY A 111 -4.15 3.13 -3.62
CA GLY A 111 -5.14 2.22 -4.16
C GLY A 111 -5.54 1.09 -3.22
N LEU A 112 -6.31 0.14 -3.75
CA LEU A 112 -6.83 -1.01 -3.03
C LEU A 112 -6.33 -2.30 -3.65
N ILE A 113 -5.88 -3.24 -2.82
CA ILE A 113 -5.58 -4.59 -3.29
C ILE A 113 -6.90 -5.33 -3.54
N ARG A 114 -7.05 -5.86 -4.73
CA ARG A 114 -8.24 -6.62 -5.14
C ARG A 114 -8.09 -8.12 -4.96
N LYS A 115 -6.89 -8.61 -5.24
CA LYS A 115 -6.60 -10.04 -5.23
C LYS A 115 -5.11 -10.24 -5.05
N ILE A 116 -4.76 -11.24 -4.27
CA ILE A 116 -3.40 -11.76 -4.15
C ILE A 116 -3.45 -13.22 -4.56
N THR A 117 -2.54 -13.64 -5.44
CA THR A 117 -2.46 -15.03 -5.90
C THR A 117 -1.00 -15.45 -5.92
N LYS A 118 -0.69 -16.56 -5.26
CA LYS A 118 0.64 -17.17 -5.30
C LYS A 118 0.65 -18.28 -6.34
N ILE A 119 1.56 -18.19 -7.29
CA ILE A 119 1.77 -19.18 -8.34
C ILE A 119 3.26 -19.52 -8.35
N ASN A 120 3.61 -20.72 -7.89
CA ASN A 120 5.01 -21.15 -7.75
C ASN A 120 5.82 -20.19 -6.84
N LYS A 121 6.85 -19.56 -7.41
CA LYS A 121 7.72 -18.58 -6.72
C LYS A 121 7.27 -17.13 -6.90
N ASN A 122 6.17 -16.90 -7.57
CA ASN A 122 5.65 -15.57 -7.84
C ASN A 122 4.36 -15.29 -7.07
N VAL A 123 4.23 -14.05 -6.64
CA VAL A 123 3.01 -13.49 -6.07
C VAL A 123 2.49 -12.44 -7.03
N HIS A 124 1.25 -12.60 -7.45
CA HIS A 124 0.55 -11.63 -8.31
C HIS A 124 -0.41 -10.81 -7.45
N ILE A 125 -0.20 -9.51 -7.42
CA ILE A 125 -0.98 -8.55 -6.64
C ILE A 125 -1.79 -7.71 -7.61
N TYR A 126 -3.10 -7.88 -7.60
CA TYR A 126 -4.04 -7.10 -8.42
C TYR A 126 -4.54 -5.93 -7.60
N PHE A 127 -4.51 -4.73 -8.15
CA PHE A 127 -4.89 -3.52 -7.45
C PHE A 127 -5.85 -2.65 -8.26
N HIS A 128 -6.53 -1.76 -7.55
CA HIS A 128 -7.37 -0.71 -8.12
C HIS A 128 -6.83 0.65 -7.68
N PRO A 129 -6.33 1.49 -8.59
CA PRO A 129 -5.86 2.82 -8.26
C PRO A 129 -7.03 3.72 -7.87
N LEU A 130 -6.84 4.54 -6.85
CA LEU A 130 -7.82 5.56 -6.42
C LEU A 130 -7.33 6.97 -6.73
N CYS A 131 -6.09 7.29 -6.40
CA CYS A 131 -5.46 8.57 -6.74
C CYS A 131 -3.93 8.44 -6.80
N TYR A 132 -3.31 9.49 -7.32
CA TYR A 132 -1.86 9.61 -7.37
C TYR A 132 -1.36 10.48 -6.22
N ILE A 133 -0.19 10.15 -5.70
CA ILE A 133 0.51 10.87 -4.63
C ILE A 133 1.90 11.21 -5.15
N PRO A 134 2.40 12.46 -5.05
CA PRO A 134 3.79 12.75 -5.34
C PRO A 134 4.71 11.88 -4.47
N GLN A 135 5.53 11.03 -5.10
CA GLN A 135 6.38 10.10 -4.34
C GLN A 135 7.42 10.84 -3.51
N LEU A 136 7.84 12.03 -3.93
CA LEU A 136 8.71 12.92 -3.15
C LEU A 136 8.10 13.26 -1.78
N LYS A 137 6.77 13.42 -1.69
CA LYS A 137 6.08 13.67 -0.42
C LYS A 137 6.17 12.49 0.54
N LEU A 138 6.15 11.27 0.03
CA LEU A 138 6.36 10.07 0.85
C LEU A 138 7.79 9.99 1.37
N TYR A 139 8.77 10.36 0.55
CA TYR A 139 10.17 10.45 0.95
C TYR A 139 10.40 11.53 2.02
N GLU A 140 9.89 12.74 1.81
CA GLU A 140 10.03 13.86 2.75
C GLU A 140 9.41 13.58 4.12
N ASN A 141 8.37 12.75 4.17
CA ASN A 141 7.63 12.38 5.39
C ASN A 141 7.76 10.88 5.71
N ALA A 142 8.87 10.26 5.33
CA ALA A 142 9.06 8.81 5.39
C ALA A 142 8.81 8.22 6.78
N VAL A 143 9.16 8.93 7.85
CA VAL A 143 8.95 8.49 9.24
C VAL A 143 7.47 8.32 9.55
N ASP A 144 6.62 9.26 9.12
CA ASP A 144 5.17 9.21 9.36
C ASP A 144 4.50 8.03 8.65
N PHE A 145 5.09 7.62 7.52
CA PHE A 145 4.66 6.44 6.76
C PHE A 145 5.36 5.15 7.19
N GLY A 146 6.24 5.18 8.17
CA GLY A 146 7.03 4.01 8.57
C GLY A 146 7.95 3.49 7.48
N ILE A 147 8.43 4.37 6.58
CA ILE A 147 9.36 4.06 5.49
C ILE A 147 10.78 4.33 5.99
N ASP A 148 11.68 3.35 5.86
CA ASP A 148 13.07 3.52 6.26
C ASP A 148 13.89 4.12 5.11
N VAL A 149 14.36 5.34 5.32
CA VAL A 149 15.27 6.08 4.42
C VAL A 149 16.59 6.40 5.10
N SER A 150 16.90 5.75 6.21
CA SER A 150 18.14 6.01 6.99
C SER A 150 19.40 5.46 6.33
N CYS A 151 19.27 4.47 5.46
CA CYS A 151 20.37 3.83 4.74
C CYS A 151 20.43 4.28 3.28
N ALA A 152 21.63 4.23 2.69
CA ALA A 152 21.83 4.58 1.28
C ALA A 152 20.94 3.77 0.32
N ILE A 153 20.65 2.51 0.66
CA ILE A 153 19.64 1.69 0.01
C ILE A 153 18.44 1.61 0.95
N SER A 154 17.46 2.45 0.69
CA SER A 154 16.25 2.59 1.49
C SER A 154 15.14 1.62 1.06
N ASP A 155 14.02 1.64 1.80
CA ASP A 155 12.80 0.92 1.41
C ASP A 155 12.30 1.30 0.01
N LEU A 156 12.57 2.52 -0.45
CA LEU A 156 12.13 3.01 -1.77
C LEU A 156 13.09 2.68 -2.92
N ASN A 157 14.27 2.13 -2.64
CA ASN A 157 15.30 1.85 -3.66
C ASN A 157 15.26 0.43 -4.22
N HIS A 158 14.42 -0.44 -3.73
CA HIS A 158 14.43 -1.82 -4.19
C HIS A 158 13.02 -2.42 -4.22
N THR A 159 12.79 -3.27 -5.21
CA THR A 159 11.54 -4.00 -5.36
C THR A 159 11.26 -4.82 -4.10
N ALA A 160 10.17 -4.51 -3.42
CA ALA A 160 9.70 -5.21 -2.23
C ALA A 160 8.20 -4.98 -2.01
N TRP A 161 7.57 -5.95 -1.36
CA TRP A 161 6.23 -5.81 -0.81
C TRP A 161 6.30 -5.98 0.70
N THR A 162 5.85 -4.97 1.41
CA THR A 162 5.83 -4.94 2.88
C THR A 162 4.45 -4.53 3.40
N ILE A 163 4.20 -4.79 4.68
CA ILE A 163 3.05 -4.26 5.42
C ILE A 163 3.60 -3.34 6.50
N ARG A 164 3.06 -2.12 6.56
CA ARG A 164 3.44 -1.13 7.56
C ARG A 164 2.36 -1.03 8.63
N ASP A 165 2.78 -1.09 9.89
CA ASP A 165 1.91 -0.91 11.07
C ASP A 165 1.73 0.59 11.33
N VAL A 166 1.12 1.29 10.35
CA VAL A 166 0.87 2.73 10.36
C VAL A 166 -0.57 2.98 9.94
N ASN A 167 -1.27 3.85 10.66
CA ASN A 167 -2.56 4.35 10.23
C ASN A 167 -2.38 5.32 9.06
N LEU A 168 -2.63 4.82 7.86
CA LEU A 168 -2.38 5.57 6.64
C LEU A 168 -3.21 6.86 6.55
N LEU A 169 -4.43 6.87 7.10
CA LEU A 169 -5.27 8.06 7.10
C LEU A 169 -4.68 9.17 7.98
N GLU A 170 -4.22 8.81 9.19
CA GLU A 170 -3.56 9.75 10.10
C GLU A 170 -2.26 10.28 9.48
N ALA A 171 -1.39 9.40 8.96
CA ALA A 171 -0.16 9.79 8.30
C ALA A 171 -0.41 10.78 7.13
N CYS A 172 -1.42 10.53 6.31
CA CYS A 172 -1.79 11.45 5.23
C CYS A 172 -2.31 12.80 5.75
N GLN A 173 -3.11 12.79 6.82
CA GLN A 173 -3.63 14.03 7.43
C GLN A 173 -2.51 14.88 8.04
N ASP A 174 -1.59 14.26 8.77
CA ASP A 174 -0.48 14.94 9.44
C ASP A 174 0.52 15.55 8.45
N THR A 175 0.69 14.91 7.30
CA THR A 175 1.61 15.36 6.24
C THR A 175 0.95 16.21 5.16
N GLY A 176 -0.37 16.44 5.25
CA GLY A 176 -1.13 17.21 4.25
C GLY A 176 -1.27 16.51 2.89
N ILE A 177 -1.00 15.20 2.82
CA ILE A 177 -1.23 14.41 1.62
C ILE A 177 -2.72 14.09 1.50
N GLN A 178 -3.31 14.51 0.39
CA GLN A 178 -4.73 14.23 0.15
C GLN A 178 -4.90 12.87 -0.51
N ILE A 179 -5.65 11.99 0.13
CA ILE A 179 -6.09 10.72 -0.43
C ILE A 179 -7.61 10.71 -0.58
N LEU A 180 -8.11 10.06 -1.63
CA LEU A 180 -9.53 9.87 -1.82
C LEU A 180 -10.02 8.78 -0.84
N VAL A 181 -10.66 9.21 0.24
CA VAL A 181 -11.51 8.35 1.04
C VAL A 181 -12.93 8.57 0.53
N PRO A 182 -13.49 7.64 -0.25
CA PRO A 182 -14.85 7.80 -0.75
C PRO A 182 -15.81 7.98 0.42
N SER A 183 -16.60 9.04 0.37
CA SER A 183 -17.57 9.36 1.42
C SER A 183 -18.57 8.22 1.58
N THR A 184 -18.88 7.86 2.81
CA THR A 184 -19.96 6.95 3.19
C THR A 184 -21.32 7.49 2.77
#